data_f91f1ba1a9036cea0bf0a688783fb5e8
#
_entry.id   f91f1ba1a9036cea0bf0a688783fb5e8
#
_cell.length_a   1.000
_cell.length_b   1.000
_cell.length_c   1.000
_cell.angle_alpha   90.00
_cell.angle_beta   90.00
_cell.angle_gamma   90.00
#
_symmetry.space_group_name_H-M   'P 1'
#
loop_
_entity.id
_entity.type
_entity.pdbx_description
1 polymer ?
#
loop_
_entity_poly.entity_id
_entity_poly.type
_entity_poly.pdbx_seq_one_letter_code
_entity_poly.pdbx_strand_id
1 'polypeptide(L)'
;GLVQTSFPSTTATSLATLTTGELPGVHGMLGYTVQVPRSGGRLLNALKWDERVDPENWQPVETLFQRAVKVGISVTHVAAKRYENSGFTRAVFRGAEYKGANVVADLVSETKQALQKTPSFVYLYVNDLDNAGHSDGVGSDKWIAALSAIDQMVSQLMKEVPKGTRIWVTSDHGMINVEEKIIIGQDNPLLTGVSVIAGEPRARHLYLENDSVQARTDAASLWQQYLQEKALVLTREQAISSDLFGAQLSADAVDRMGEVIAIARGGLVLL
;
A
#
# COMPACT_ATOMS: atom_id res chain seq x y z
N GLY A 1 11.61 -16.09 7.31
CA GLY A 1 10.46 -16.24 8.22
C GLY A 1 9.20 -15.60 7.63
N LEU A 2 8.05 -15.92 8.18
CA LEU A 2 6.80 -15.23 7.80
C LEU A 2 6.71 -13.89 8.50
N VAL A 3 6.30 -12.86 7.76
CA VAL A 3 6.03 -11.52 8.27
C VAL A 3 4.59 -11.18 7.91
N GLN A 4 3.85 -10.66 8.86
CA GLN A 4 2.48 -10.19 8.63
C GLN A 4 2.54 -8.74 8.12
N THR A 5 1.83 -8.45 7.03
CA THR A 5 1.66 -7.08 6.53
C THR A 5 0.48 -6.39 7.23
N SER A 6 0.44 -5.06 7.15
CA SER A 6 -0.70 -4.26 7.63
C SER A 6 -1.93 -4.44 6.75
N PHE A 7 -3.11 -4.07 7.28
CA PHE A 7 -4.35 -4.03 6.51
C PHE A 7 -4.62 -2.60 5.98
N PRO A 8 -5.08 -2.48 4.74
CA PRO A 8 -5.11 -3.49 3.70
C PRO A 8 -3.71 -3.82 3.17
N SER A 9 -3.51 -5.06 2.70
CA SER A 9 -2.22 -5.53 2.18
C SER A 9 -1.99 -5.06 0.74
N THR A 10 -1.67 -3.79 0.59
CA THR A 10 -1.43 -3.11 -0.69
C THR A 10 -0.17 -2.24 -0.58
N THR A 11 0.53 -2.05 -1.69
CA THR A 11 1.77 -1.25 -1.77
C THR A 11 1.67 0.09 -1.05
N ALA A 12 0.57 0.83 -1.28
CA ALA A 12 0.40 2.16 -0.69
C ALA A 12 0.43 2.14 0.85
N THR A 13 -0.31 1.23 1.45
CA THR A 13 -0.42 1.09 2.91
C THR A 13 0.83 0.45 3.50
N SER A 14 1.30 -0.63 2.88
CA SER A 14 2.42 -1.41 3.42
C SER A 14 3.75 -0.65 3.37
N LEU A 15 4.01 0.10 2.29
CA LEU A 15 5.22 0.93 2.21
C LEU A 15 5.16 2.11 3.19
N ALA A 16 3.99 2.72 3.41
CA ALA A 16 3.83 3.73 4.45
C ALA A 16 4.11 3.16 5.85
N THR A 17 3.58 1.96 6.15
CA THR A 17 3.87 1.24 7.40
C THR A 17 5.37 0.95 7.54
N LEU A 18 6.01 0.44 6.49
CA LEU A 18 7.43 0.11 6.50
C LEU A 18 8.31 1.34 6.76
N THR A 19 7.97 2.47 6.14
CA THR A 19 8.82 3.67 6.19
C THR A 19 8.54 4.58 7.38
N THR A 20 7.36 4.49 8.00
CA THR A 20 7.05 5.25 9.23
C THR A 20 7.28 4.44 10.50
N GLY A 21 7.15 3.11 10.41
CA GLY A 21 7.11 2.22 11.57
C GLY A 21 5.78 2.26 12.32
N GLU A 22 4.76 2.92 11.75
CA GLU A 22 3.42 3.06 12.32
C GLU A 22 2.38 2.26 11.54
N LEU A 23 1.24 1.94 12.16
CA LEU A 23 0.13 1.27 11.51
C LEU A 23 -0.77 2.24 10.73
N PRO A 24 -1.60 1.74 9.80
CA PRO A 24 -2.41 2.58 8.91
C PRO A 24 -3.32 3.58 9.62
N GLY A 25 -3.83 3.23 10.78
CA GLY A 25 -4.62 4.14 11.61
C GLY A 25 -3.86 5.39 12.05
N VAL A 26 -2.54 5.31 12.20
CA VAL A 26 -1.69 6.44 12.60
C VAL A 26 -1.25 7.24 11.38
N HIS A 27 -0.68 6.58 10.35
CA HIS A 27 -0.13 7.29 9.19
C HIS A 27 -1.18 7.67 8.13
N GLY A 28 -2.42 7.17 8.23
CA GLY A 28 -3.55 7.59 7.39
C GLY A 28 -3.55 7.11 5.94
N MET A 29 -2.64 6.23 5.54
CA MET A 29 -2.63 5.59 4.21
C MET A 29 -3.47 4.30 4.28
N LEU A 30 -4.77 4.42 4.00
CA LEU A 30 -5.76 3.38 4.29
C LEU A 30 -6.08 2.47 3.08
N GLY A 31 -5.40 2.63 1.96
CA GLY A 31 -5.64 1.83 0.76
C GLY A 31 -5.05 2.43 -0.50
N TYR A 32 -5.27 1.74 -1.62
CA TYR A 32 -4.84 2.17 -2.94
C TYR A 32 -5.58 3.43 -3.41
N THR A 33 -6.91 3.46 -3.22
CA THR A 33 -7.74 4.64 -3.42
C THR A 33 -8.51 4.98 -2.14
N VAL A 34 -8.57 6.26 -1.81
CA VAL A 34 -9.24 6.75 -0.59
C VAL A 34 -9.96 8.06 -0.92
N GLN A 35 -11.15 8.26 -0.37
CA GLN A 35 -11.86 9.52 -0.55
C GLN A 35 -11.12 10.67 0.15
N VAL A 36 -10.95 11.77 -0.55
CA VAL A 36 -10.47 13.01 0.05
C VAL A 36 -11.61 13.64 0.83
N PRO A 37 -11.49 13.80 2.16
CA PRO A 37 -12.56 14.35 2.98
C PRO A 37 -13.03 15.72 2.48
N ARG A 38 -14.34 15.98 2.57
CA ARG A 38 -14.96 17.26 2.21
C ARG A 38 -14.70 17.74 0.78
N SER A 39 -14.42 16.82 -0.14
CA SER A 39 -14.08 17.13 -1.53
C SER A 39 -15.19 16.88 -2.56
N GLY A 40 -16.41 16.52 -2.10
CA GLY A 40 -17.51 16.15 -2.99
C GLY A 40 -17.32 14.79 -3.67
N GLY A 41 -16.73 13.82 -2.99
CA GLY A 41 -16.56 12.44 -3.50
C GLY A 41 -15.27 12.20 -4.29
N ARG A 42 -14.34 13.17 -4.33
CA ARG A 42 -13.07 12.98 -5.03
C ARG A 42 -12.23 11.89 -4.38
N LEU A 43 -11.63 11.04 -5.21
CA LEU A 43 -10.73 9.98 -4.77
C LEU A 43 -9.26 10.37 -5.00
N LEU A 44 -8.43 10.13 -4.01
CA LEU A 44 -6.98 10.07 -4.16
C LEU A 44 -6.57 8.63 -4.50
N ASN A 45 -5.96 8.45 -5.66
CA ASN A 45 -5.21 7.24 -5.96
C ASN A 45 -3.75 7.45 -5.50
N ALA A 46 -3.29 6.66 -4.55
CA ALA A 46 -1.98 6.83 -3.93
C ALA A 46 -0.81 6.75 -4.94
N LEU A 47 -0.91 5.90 -5.97
CA LEU A 47 0.16 5.72 -6.97
C LEU A 47 0.03 6.67 -8.19
N LYS A 48 -1.14 7.32 -8.37
CA LYS A 48 -1.40 8.32 -9.42
C LYS A 48 -1.70 9.70 -8.84
N TRP A 49 -1.09 10.04 -7.78
CA TRP A 49 -1.31 11.17 -6.89
C TRP A 49 -1.99 12.40 -7.52
N ASP A 50 -3.02 12.91 -6.86
CA ASP A 50 -3.68 14.18 -7.23
C ASP A 50 -2.84 15.35 -6.70
N GLU A 51 -2.34 16.23 -7.58
CA GLU A 51 -1.48 17.36 -7.23
C GLU A 51 -2.16 18.38 -6.27
N ARG A 52 -3.49 18.35 -6.18
CA ARG A 52 -4.26 19.18 -5.24
C ARG A 52 -4.21 18.66 -3.80
N VAL A 53 -3.65 17.48 -3.58
CA VAL A 53 -3.46 16.87 -2.26
C VAL A 53 -1.99 16.98 -1.89
N ASP A 54 -1.68 17.77 -0.88
CA ASP A 54 -0.31 17.89 -0.38
C ASP A 54 0.14 16.57 0.25
N PRO A 55 1.23 15.95 -0.24
CA PRO A 55 1.68 14.64 0.24
C PRO A 55 2.12 14.63 1.72
N GLU A 56 2.70 15.72 2.20
CA GLU A 56 3.22 15.80 3.56
C GLU A 56 2.09 16.00 4.57
N ASN A 57 1.06 16.75 4.19
CA ASN A 57 -0.16 16.89 4.98
C ASN A 57 -1.01 15.61 4.94
N TRP A 58 -1.00 14.89 3.80
CA TRP A 58 -1.73 13.64 3.69
C TRP A 58 -1.13 12.53 4.54
N GLN A 59 0.19 12.42 4.59
CA GLN A 59 0.91 11.51 5.49
C GLN A 59 1.86 12.34 6.37
N PRO A 60 1.42 12.81 7.55
CA PRO A 60 2.21 13.74 8.36
C PRO A 60 3.24 13.06 9.26
N VAL A 61 3.18 11.74 9.41
CA VAL A 61 4.08 11.00 10.32
C VAL A 61 5.53 11.07 9.82
N GLU A 62 6.43 11.39 10.73
CA GLU A 62 7.87 11.38 10.44
C GLU A 62 8.35 9.99 10.05
N THR A 63 9.06 9.89 8.92
CA THR A 63 9.57 8.61 8.44
C THR A 63 10.79 8.13 9.23
N LEU A 64 11.02 6.82 9.23
CA LEU A 64 12.25 6.22 9.74
C LEU A 64 13.50 6.76 9.01
N PHE A 65 13.34 7.13 7.75
CA PHE A 65 14.41 7.74 6.95
C PHE A 65 14.80 9.13 7.48
N GLN A 66 13.81 9.98 7.76
CA GLN A 66 14.05 11.28 8.39
C GLN A 66 14.69 11.12 9.76
N ARG A 67 14.22 10.17 10.57
CA ARG A 67 14.83 9.86 11.88
C ARG A 67 16.28 9.40 11.75
N ALA A 68 16.57 8.53 10.77
CA ALA A 68 17.93 8.07 10.51
C ALA A 68 18.86 9.21 10.08
N VAL A 69 18.41 10.10 9.21
CA VAL A 69 19.19 11.28 8.79
C VAL A 69 19.51 12.21 9.97
N LYS A 70 18.56 12.42 10.89
CA LYS A 70 18.77 13.25 12.09
C LYS A 70 19.89 12.74 12.99
N VAL A 71 20.18 11.44 12.97
CA VAL A 71 21.27 10.83 13.73
C VAL A 71 22.52 10.57 12.90
N GLY A 72 22.62 11.20 11.72
CA GLY A 72 23.84 11.19 10.89
C GLY A 72 23.98 9.98 9.97
N ILE A 73 22.91 9.19 9.75
CA ILE A 73 22.92 8.09 8.79
C ILE A 73 22.58 8.65 7.39
N SER A 74 23.40 8.35 6.39
CA SER A 74 23.08 8.65 4.99
C SER A 74 22.02 7.67 4.50
N VAL A 75 20.86 8.19 4.10
CA VAL A 75 19.73 7.36 3.63
C VAL A 75 19.51 7.57 2.14
N THR A 76 19.47 6.49 1.37
CA THR A 76 19.22 6.53 -0.07
C THR A 76 18.08 5.59 -0.44
N HIS A 77 17.14 6.08 -1.24
CA HIS A 77 16.08 5.28 -1.87
C HIS A 77 16.46 5.06 -3.34
N VAL A 78 16.75 3.83 -3.71
CA VAL A 78 17.09 3.42 -5.08
C VAL A 78 15.88 2.71 -5.69
N ALA A 79 15.33 3.26 -6.76
CA ALA A 79 14.14 2.69 -7.42
C ALA A 79 14.02 3.19 -8.88
N ALA A 80 12.96 2.78 -9.60
CA ALA A 80 12.71 3.21 -10.96
C ALA A 80 12.56 4.74 -11.04
N LYS A 81 13.23 5.36 -12.02
CA LYS A 81 13.28 6.82 -12.22
C LYS A 81 11.89 7.48 -12.29
N ARG A 82 10.89 6.77 -12.81
CA ARG A 82 9.50 7.27 -12.92
C ARG A 82 8.83 7.61 -11.59
N TYR A 83 9.31 7.11 -10.45
CA TYR A 83 8.73 7.35 -9.13
C TYR A 83 9.38 8.51 -8.38
N GLU A 84 10.51 9.06 -8.87
CA GLU A 84 11.36 10.03 -8.16
C GLU A 84 10.57 11.22 -7.57
N ASN A 85 9.70 11.83 -8.37
CA ASN A 85 8.95 13.02 -7.97
C ASN A 85 7.45 12.75 -7.75
N SER A 86 7.06 11.47 -7.62
CA SER A 86 5.65 11.15 -7.39
C SER A 86 5.19 11.67 -6.03
N GLY A 87 3.90 12.06 -5.92
CA GLY A 87 3.34 12.46 -4.64
C GLY A 87 3.43 11.34 -3.60
N PHE A 88 3.33 10.07 -4.02
CA PHE A 88 3.53 8.93 -3.15
C PHE A 88 4.96 8.87 -2.57
N THR A 89 5.98 9.02 -3.42
CA THR A 89 7.38 9.10 -2.95
C THR A 89 7.58 10.24 -1.96
N ARG A 90 7.01 11.41 -2.25
CA ARG A 90 7.05 12.57 -1.35
C ARG A 90 6.27 12.35 -0.05
N ALA A 91 5.22 11.53 -0.05
CA ALA A 91 4.48 11.20 1.16
C ALA A 91 5.22 10.22 2.06
N VAL A 92 5.78 9.13 1.51
CA VAL A 92 6.21 7.98 2.33
C VAL A 92 7.73 7.76 2.39
N PHE A 93 8.52 8.35 1.47
CA PHE A 93 9.98 8.15 1.43
C PHE A 93 10.78 9.41 1.81
N ARG A 94 10.16 10.36 2.51
CA ARG A 94 10.84 11.58 2.99
C ARG A 94 12.09 11.27 3.80
N GLY A 95 13.14 12.06 3.59
CA GLY A 95 14.42 11.92 4.27
C GLY A 95 15.46 11.10 3.50
N ALA A 96 15.06 10.32 2.49
CA ALA A 96 15.99 9.62 1.63
C ALA A 96 16.41 10.47 0.42
N GLU A 97 17.68 10.43 0.06
CA GLU A 97 18.15 10.86 -1.26
C GLU A 97 17.63 9.86 -2.31
N TYR A 98 16.90 10.34 -3.33
CA TYR A 98 16.39 9.45 -4.37
C TYR A 98 17.44 9.22 -5.47
N LYS A 99 17.64 7.95 -5.85
CA LYS A 99 18.49 7.54 -6.97
C LYS A 99 17.66 6.74 -7.97
N GLY A 100 17.29 7.38 -9.06
CA GLY A 100 16.44 6.80 -10.10
C GLY A 100 17.24 6.03 -11.13
N ALA A 101 16.89 4.74 -11.37
CA ALA A 101 17.45 3.92 -12.42
C ALA A 101 16.37 3.07 -13.09
N ASN A 102 16.53 2.73 -14.38
CA ASN A 102 15.52 1.99 -15.14
C ASN A 102 15.96 0.56 -15.49
N VAL A 103 17.21 0.22 -15.28
CA VAL A 103 17.74 -1.13 -15.52
C VAL A 103 18.42 -1.67 -14.27
N VAL A 104 18.39 -2.99 -14.10
CA VAL A 104 18.91 -3.67 -12.90
C VAL A 104 20.37 -3.35 -12.63
N ALA A 105 21.21 -3.29 -13.67
CA ALA A 105 22.63 -2.97 -13.52
C ALA A 105 22.87 -1.59 -12.90
N ASP A 106 22.06 -0.60 -13.28
CA ASP A 106 22.14 0.75 -12.72
C ASP A 106 21.61 0.79 -11.29
N LEU A 107 20.53 0.05 -10.97
CA LEU A 107 20.01 -0.09 -9.60
C LEU A 107 21.08 -0.68 -8.66
N VAL A 108 21.79 -1.71 -9.10
CA VAL A 108 22.91 -2.31 -8.36
C VAL A 108 24.05 -1.30 -8.19
N SER A 109 24.42 -0.57 -9.26
CA SER A 109 25.48 0.44 -9.25
C SER A 109 25.17 1.58 -8.28
N GLU A 110 23.96 2.16 -8.33
CA GLU A 110 23.54 3.23 -7.42
C GLU A 110 23.50 2.75 -5.96
N THR A 111 23.03 1.51 -5.72
CA THR A 111 23.02 0.90 -4.39
C THR A 111 24.46 0.78 -3.83
N LYS A 112 25.39 0.29 -4.63
CA LYS A 112 26.80 0.16 -4.24
C LYS A 112 27.43 1.51 -3.95
N GLN A 113 27.16 2.51 -4.79
CA GLN A 113 27.68 3.85 -4.62
C GLN A 113 27.15 4.50 -3.33
N ALA A 114 25.85 4.37 -3.06
CA ALA A 114 25.22 4.91 -1.86
C ALA A 114 25.81 4.28 -0.57
N LEU A 115 26.14 2.99 -0.61
CA LEU A 115 26.74 2.25 0.52
C LEU A 115 28.21 2.61 0.81
N GLN A 116 28.88 3.42 -0.05
CA GLN A 116 30.24 3.91 0.28
C GLN A 116 30.24 4.99 1.37
N LYS A 117 29.12 5.65 1.61
CA LYS A 117 28.94 6.56 2.74
C LYS A 117 28.68 5.73 4.00
N THR A 118 29.35 6.07 5.13
CA THR A 118 29.19 5.33 6.40
C THR A 118 28.96 6.31 7.56
N PRO A 119 27.98 6.05 8.44
CA PRO A 119 26.96 5.00 8.35
C PRO A 119 25.95 5.29 7.25
N SER A 120 25.46 4.24 6.60
CA SER A 120 24.46 4.38 5.53
C SER A 120 23.35 3.33 5.60
N PHE A 121 22.18 3.71 5.11
CA PHE A 121 21.04 2.84 4.89
C PHE A 121 20.53 3.03 3.46
N VAL A 122 20.41 1.95 2.70
CA VAL A 122 19.86 1.98 1.34
C VAL A 122 18.60 1.14 1.28
N TYR A 123 17.51 1.77 0.81
CA TYR A 123 16.27 1.10 0.48
C TYR A 123 16.20 0.93 -1.03
N LEU A 124 16.45 -0.29 -1.51
CA LEU A 124 16.32 -0.66 -2.92
C LEU A 124 14.94 -1.27 -3.15
N TYR A 125 14.15 -0.67 -4.04
CA TYR A 125 12.81 -1.13 -4.39
C TYR A 125 12.71 -1.54 -5.86
N VAL A 126 12.17 -2.71 -6.10
CA VAL A 126 11.84 -3.23 -7.44
C VAL A 126 10.41 -3.79 -7.43
N ASN A 127 9.65 -3.52 -8.48
CA ASN A 127 8.25 -3.93 -8.58
C ASN A 127 7.97 -4.93 -9.71
N ASP A 128 9.02 -5.52 -10.28
CA ASP A 128 8.89 -6.42 -11.44
C ASP A 128 8.10 -7.68 -11.10
N LEU A 129 8.31 -8.24 -9.90
CA LEU A 129 7.60 -9.43 -9.43
C LEU A 129 6.11 -9.15 -9.22
N ASP A 130 5.78 -8.02 -8.61
CA ASP A 130 4.42 -7.55 -8.41
C ASP A 130 3.70 -7.32 -9.75
N ASN A 131 4.35 -6.64 -10.69
CA ASN A 131 3.83 -6.43 -12.03
C ASN A 131 3.55 -7.76 -12.76
N ALA A 132 4.47 -8.72 -12.69
CA ALA A 132 4.28 -10.05 -13.29
C ALA A 132 3.11 -10.81 -12.63
N GLY A 133 2.98 -10.70 -11.31
CA GLY A 133 1.86 -11.27 -10.57
C GLY A 133 0.51 -10.68 -10.98
N HIS A 134 0.44 -9.36 -11.17
CA HIS A 134 -0.78 -8.68 -11.62
C HIS A 134 -1.16 -9.00 -13.06
N SER A 135 -0.19 -9.12 -13.97
CA SER A 135 -0.46 -9.34 -15.40
C SER A 135 -0.68 -10.81 -15.77
N ASP A 136 0.10 -11.71 -15.19
CA ASP A 136 0.17 -13.11 -15.61
C ASP A 136 -0.18 -14.12 -14.51
N GLY A 137 -0.27 -13.66 -13.26
CA GLY A 137 -0.59 -14.48 -12.08
C GLY A 137 0.65 -15.02 -11.36
N VAL A 138 0.46 -15.31 -10.08
CA VAL A 138 1.49 -15.95 -9.24
C VAL A 138 1.77 -17.37 -9.72
N GLY A 139 3.05 -17.69 -9.87
CA GLY A 139 3.50 -19.01 -10.36
C GLY A 139 3.55 -19.15 -11.87
N SER A 140 3.19 -18.10 -12.65
CA SER A 140 3.38 -18.08 -14.10
C SER A 140 4.86 -18.06 -14.50
N ASP A 141 5.18 -18.41 -15.74
CA ASP A 141 6.55 -18.37 -16.25
C ASP A 141 7.19 -16.98 -16.13
N LYS A 142 6.40 -15.92 -16.38
CA LYS A 142 6.87 -14.52 -16.22
C LYS A 142 7.12 -14.18 -14.75
N TRP A 143 6.27 -14.62 -13.85
CA TRP A 143 6.45 -14.41 -12.42
C TRP A 143 7.69 -15.13 -11.91
N ILE A 144 7.91 -16.39 -12.32
CA ILE A 144 9.11 -17.15 -12.00
C ILE A 144 10.37 -16.49 -12.57
N ALA A 145 10.31 -15.99 -13.81
CA ALA A 145 11.42 -15.27 -14.43
C ALA A 145 11.76 -13.99 -13.66
N ALA A 146 10.73 -13.20 -13.25
CA ALA A 146 10.92 -12.00 -12.43
C ALA A 146 11.54 -12.32 -11.07
N LEU A 147 11.07 -13.39 -10.39
CA LEU A 147 11.64 -13.85 -9.13
C LEU A 147 13.11 -14.26 -9.29
N SER A 148 13.44 -15.00 -10.36
CA SER A 148 14.82 -15.41 -10.67
C SER A 148 15.72 -14.21 -10.95
N ALA A 149 15.22 -13.17 -11.63
CA ALA A 149 15.98 -11.94 -11.87
C ALA A 149 16.28 -11.18 -10.56
N ILE A 150 15.31 -11.13 -9.63
CA ILE A 150 15.52 -10.55 -8.30
C ILE A 150 16.56 -11.35 -7.51
N ASP A 151 16.48 -12.68 -7.52
CA ASP A 151 17.45 -13.56 -6.85
C ASP A 151 18.88 -13.33 -7.38
N GLN A 152 19.03 -13.21 -8.70
CA GLN A 152 20.31 -12.89 -9.33
C GLN A 152 20.82 -11.51 -8.92
N MET A 153 19.96 -10.49 -8.87
CA MET A 153 20.31 -9.15 -8.41
C MET A 153 20.78 -9.16 -6.95
N VAL A 154 20.07 -9.87 -6.07
CA VAL A 154 20.47 -10.02 -4.65
C VAL A 154 21.80 -10.75 -4.55
N SER A 155 21.99 -11.82 -5.30
CA SER A 155 23.24 -12.60 -5.35
C SER A 155 24.43 -11.74 -5.83
N GLN A 156 24.20 -10.82 -6.77
CA GLN A 156 25.19 -9.86 -7.23
C GLN A 156 25.51 -8.84 -6.13
N LEU A 157 24.50 -8.25 -5.49
CA LEU A 157 24.69 -7.32 -4.38
C LEU A 157 25.49 -7.94 -3.23
N MET A 158 25.17 -9.18 -2.85
CA MET A 158 25.90 -9.89 -1.79
C MET A 158 27.42 -10.00 -2.06
N LYS A 159 27.83 -10.04 -3.32
CA LYS A 159 29.24 -10.12 -3.72
C LYS A 159 29.91 -8.75 -3.83
N GLU A 160 29.14 -7.72 -4.14
CA GLU A 160 29.67 -6.43 -4.59
C GLU A 160 29.54 -5.27 -3.59
N VAL A 161 28.68 -5.43 -2.56
CA VAL A 161 28.53 -4.39 -1.53
C VAL A 161 29.73 -4.36 -0.57
N PRO A 162 29.99 -3.23 0.11
CA PRO A 162 31.08 -3.12 1.07
C PRO A 162 31.01 -4.21 2.15
N LYS A 163 32.18 -4.70 2.57
CA LYS A 163 32.29 -5.71 3.62
C LYS A 163 31.65 -5.20 4.93
N GLY A 164 30.82 -6.02 5.55
CA GLY A 164 30.08 -5.67 6.76
C GLY A 164 28.66 -5.12 6.50
N THR A 165 28.27 -4.94 5.23
CA THR A 165 26.89 -4.60 4.88
C THR A 165 25.96 -5.75 5.26
N ARG A 166 24.81 -5.41 5.87
CA ARG A 166 23.71 -6.36 6.10
C ARG A 166 22.65 -6.14 5.04
N ILE A 167 22.25 -7.22 4.37
CA ILE A 167 21.20 -7.21 3.35
C ILE A 167 19.96 -7.89 3.93
N TRP A 168 18.82 -7.21 3.82
CA TRP A 168 17.50 -7.74 4.17
C TRP A 168 16.65 -7.70 2.92
N VAL A 169 16.00 -8.82 2.60
CA VAL A 169 15.08 -8.94 1.47
C VAL A 169 13.70 -9.21 2.03
N THR A 170 12.74 -8.36 1.66
CA THR A 170 11.35 -8.49 2.08
C THR A 170 10.41 -8.05 0.96
N SER A 171 9.16 -8.47 1.01
CA SER A 171 8.08 -7.90 0.22
C SER A 171 7.27 -6.93 1.09
N ASP A 172 6.59 -5.99 0.45
CA ASP A 172 5.64 -5.08 1.09
C ASP A 172 4.31 -5.79 1.41
N HIS A 173 3.85 -6.70 0.55
CA HIS A 173 2.67 -7.55 0.77
C HIS A 173 2.80 -8.89 0.05
N GLY A 174 1.83 -9.77 0.29
CA GLY A 174 1.65 -10.99 -0.47
C GLY A 174 0.78 -10.77 -1.71
N MET A 175 0.59 -11.84 -2.49
CA MET A 175 -0.28 -11.84 -3.66
C MET A 175 -0.98 -13.19 -3.79
N ILE A 176 -2.20 -13.18 -4.28
CA ILE A 176 -2.98 -14.38 -4.59
C ILE A 176 -3.52 -14.31 -6.01
N ASN A 177 -3.80 -15.45 -6.60
CA ASN A 177 -4.51 -15.51 -7.88
C ASN A 177 -6.01 -15.25 -7.67
N VAL A 178 -6.62 -14.55 -8.64
CA VAL A 178 -8.05 -14.27 -8.64
C VAL A 178 -8.80 -15.49 -9.16
N GLU A 179 -9.77 -15.98 -8.38
CA GLU A 179 -10.60 -17.14 -8.72
C GLU A 179 -12.04 -16.73 -9.04
N GLU A 180 -12.53 -15.66 -8.42
CA GLU A 180 -13.89 -15.17 -8.58
C GLU A 180 -13.91 -13.64 -8.68
N LYS A 181 -14.83 -13.12 -9.50
CA LYS A 181 -15.04 -11.67 -9.70
C LYS A 181 -16.52 -11.33 -9.49
N ILE A 182 -16.78 -10.32 -8.68
CA ILE A 182 -18.11 -9.69 -8.58
C ILE A 182 -17.97 -8.26 -9.06
N ILE A 183 -18.72 -7.91 -10.12
CA ILE A 183 -18.78 -6.54 -10.62
C ILE A 183 -19.86 -5.81 -9.82
N ILE A 184 -19.45 -4.82 -9.03
CA ILE A 184 -20.35 -4.06 -8.17
C ILE A 184 -21.31 -3.24 -9.03
N GLY A 185 -22.63 -3.34 -8.74
CA GLY A 185 -23.69 -2.68 -9.49
C GLY A 185 -24.11 -3.40 -10.77
N GLN A 186 -23.44 -4.47 -11.18
CA GLN A 186 -23.87 -5.29 -12.31
C GLN A 186 -24.71 -6.46 -11.79
N ASP A 187 -26.03 -6.42 -12.09
CA ASP A 187 -26.99 -7.45 -11.70
C ASP A 187 -27.03 -7.75 -10.18
N ASN A 188 -26.68 -6.74 -9.37
CA ASN A 188 -26.69 -6.84 -7.91
C ASN A 188 -27.03 -5.47 -7.26
N PRO A 189 -27.53 -5.47 -5.99
CA PRO A 189 -27.95 -4.25 -5.30
C PRO A 189 -26.81 -3.49 -4.59
N LEU A 190 -25.55 -3.83 -4.82
CA LEU A 190 -24.41 -3.35 -4.01
C LEU A 190 -24.15 -1.85 -4.12
N LEU A 191 -24.73 -1.15 -5.09
CA LEU A 191 -24.68 0.32 -5.20
C LEU A 191 -25.77 1.04 -4.44
N THR A 192 -26.74 0.31 -3.83
CA THR A 192 -27.85 0.95 -3.12
C THR A 192 -27.36 1.78 -1.94
N GLY A 193 -27.61 3.09 -1.95
CA GLY A 193 -27.21 4.04 -0.91
C GLY A 193 -25.71 4.34 -0.86
N VAL A 194 -24.92 3.87 -1.84
CA VAL A 194 -23.49 4.11 -1.94
C VAL A 194 -23.21 5.25 -2.90
N SER A 195 -22.57 6.30 -2.46
CA SER A 195 -22.18 7.45 -3.28
C SER A 195 -20.84 7.24 -3.98
N VAL A 196 -19.88 6.61 -3.31
CA VAL A 196 -18.52 6.39 -3.83
C VAL A 196 -17.96 5.07 -3.29
N ILE A 197 -17.24 4.35 -4.14
CA ILE A 197 -16.47 3.17 -3.75
C ILE A 197 -14.99 3.44 -3.96
N ALA A 198 -14.17 3.16 -2.95
CA ALA A 198 -12.72 3.25 -3.00
C ALA A 198 -12.05 1.97 -2.46
N GLY A 199 -10.80 2.06 -2.09
CA GLY A 199 -9.98 0.92 -1.67
C GLY A 199 -9.34 0.20 -2.86
N GLU A 200 -9.16 -1.07 -2.72
CA GLU A 200 -8.68 -2.00 -3.74
C GLU A 200 -9.68 -3.16 -3.94
N PRO A 201 -9.50 -3.99 -4.99
CA PRO A 201 -10.45 -5.07 -5.29
C PRO A 201 -10.71 -6.06 -4.16
N ARG A 202 -9.83 -6.15 -3.16
CA ARG A 202 -9.97 -7.06 -2.03
C ARG A 202 -10.36 -6.40 -0.71
N ALA A 203 -10.35 -5.06 -0.67
CA ALA A 203 -10.74 -4.28 0.50
C ALA A 203 -11.40 -2.97 0.04
N ARG A 204 -12.72 -2.97 -0.05
CA ARG A 204 -13.50 -1.82 -0.51
C ARG A 204 -13.90 -0.93 0.66
N HIS A 205 -13.71 0.37 0.49
CA HIS A 205 -14.31 1.42 1.31
C HIS A 205 -15.56 1.93 0.60
N LEU A 206 -16.70 1.87 1.28
CA LEU A 206 -17.98 2.35 0.79
C LEU A 206 -18.27 3.68 1.50
N TYR A 207 -18.43 4.73 0.71
CA TYR A 207 -18.86 6.04 1.20
C TYR A 207 -20.33 6.19 0.84
N LEU A 208 -21.17 6.45 1.84
CA LEU A 208 -22.62 6.41 1.70
C LEU A 208 -23.17 7.79 1.32
N GLU A 209 -24.34 7.80 0.70
CA GLU A 209 -25.09 9.03 0.44
C GLU A 209 -25.59 9.69 1.74
N ASN A 210 -25.83 8.87 2.76
CA ASN A 210 -26.26 9.28 4.09
C ASN A 210 -25.41 8.57 5.15
N ASP A 211 -24.66 9.34 5.96
CA ASP A 211 -23.77 8.84 7.01
C ASP A 211 -24.52 8.74 8.36
N SER A 212 -25.72 8.15 8.41
CA SER A 212 -26.40 7.81 9.65
C SER A 212 -26.02 6.41 10.12
N VAL A 213 -26.14 6.15 11.43
CA VAL A 213 -25.93 4.80 12.02
C VAL A 213 -26.80 3.75 11.33
N GLN A 214 -28.07 4.11 11.02
CA GLN A 214 -28.99 3.20 10.34
C GLN A 214 -28.53 2.90 8.92
N ALA A 215 -28.11 3.93 8.14
CA ALA A 215 -27.66 3.74 6.77
C ALA A 215 -26.39 2.86 6.70
N ARG A 216 -25.44 3.02 7.64
CA ARG A 216 -24.25 2.15 7.75
C ARG A 216 -24.63 0.70 8.02
N THR A 217 -25.57 0.50 8.96
CA THR A 217 -26.05 -0.84 9.34
C THR A 217 -26.80 -1.51 8.18
N ASP A 218 -27.63 -0.77 7.48
CA ASP A 218 -28.40 -1.29 6.33
C ASP A 218 -27.49 -1.65 5.17
N ALA A 219 -26.54 -0.76 4.83
CA ALA A 219 -25.54 -1.02 3.78
C ALA A 219 -24.65 -2.21 4.13
N ALA A 220 -24.14 -2.30 5.34
CA ALA A 220 -23.33 -3.43 5.78
C ALA A 220 -24.13 -4.75 5.74
N SER A 221 -25.39 -4.73 6.17
CA SER A 221 -26.28 -5.89 6.13
C SER A 221 -26.58 -6.34 4.70
N LEU A 222 -26.89 -5.40 3.80
CA LEU A 222 -27.13 -5.68 2.39
C LEU A 222 -25.90 -6.35 1.73
N TRP A 223 -24.72 -5.77 1.94
CA TRP A 223 -23.49 -6.31 1.41
C TRP A 223 -23.14 -7.67 2.01
N GLN A 224 -23.28 -7.84 3.33
CA GLN A 224 -23.01 -9.12 3.99
C GLN A 224 -24.00 -10.21 3.54
N GLN A 225 -25.27 -9.86 3.39
CA GLN A 225 -26.30 -10.81 2.90
C GLN A 225 -26.01 -11.25 1.45
N TYR A 226 -25.58 -10.33 0.59
CA TYR A 226 -25.25 -10.65 -0.80
C TYR A 226 -23.96 -11.46 -0.92
N LEU A 227 -22.91 -11.05 -0.22
CA LEU A 227 -21.58 -11.67 -0.29
C LEU A 227 -21.45 -12.93 0.57
N GLN A 228 -22.34 -13.10 1.56
CA GLN A 228 -22.34 -14.23 2.49
C GLN A 228 -20.96 -14.46 3.14
N GLU A 229 -20.42 -15.67 3.10
CA GLU A 229 -19.12 -16.05 3.64
C GLU A 229 -17.91 -15.62 2.76
N LYS A 230 -18.18 -15.18 1.51
CA LYS A 230 -17.15 -14.75 0.56
C LYS A 230 -16.47 -13.44 0.96
N ALA A 231 -17.06 -12.66 1.84
CA ALA A 231 -16.47 -11.44 2.36
C ALA A 231 -16.84 -11.23 3.84
N LEU A 232 -16.02 -10.44 4.53
CA LEU A 232 -16.33 -9.84 5.82
C LEU A 232 -16.74 -8.39 5.57
N VAL A 233 -17.92 -8.00 6.03
CA VAL A 233 -18.42 -6.63 5.88
C VAL A 233 -18.58 -6.01 7.26
N LEU A 234 -17.95 -4.86 7.45
CA LEU A 234 -17.91 -4.16 8.73
C LEU A 234 -18.39 -2.72 8.56
N THR A 235 -19.14 -2.20 9.50
CA THR A 235 -19.28 -0.75 9.62
C THR A 235 -17.95 -0.13 10.07
N ARG A 236 -17.79 1.20 9.90
CA ARG A 236 -16.61 1.94 10.38
C ARG A 236 -16.34 1.67 11.86
N GLU A 237 -17.38 1.68 12.71
CA GLU A 237 -17.25 1.43 14.14
C GLU A 237 -16.76 0.02 14.44
N GLN A 238 -17.26 -0.97 13.71
CA GLN A 238 -16.82 -2.37 13.85
C GLN A 238 -15.36 -2.53 13.40
N ALA A 239 -14.97 -1.88 12.30
CA ALA A 239 -13.59 -1.90 11.83
C ALA A 239 -12.62 -1.24 12.84
N ILE A 240 -13.05 -0.14 13.45
CA ILE A 240 -12.31 0.55 14.52
C ILE A 240 -12.20 -0.35 15.76
N SER A 241 -13.30 -0.92 16.24
CA SER A 241 -13.33 -1.74 17.45
C SER A 241 -12.58 -3.07 17.31
N SER A 242 -12.35 -3.52 16.08
CA SER A 242 -11.54 -4.71 15.78
C SER A 242 -10.05 -4.42 15.52
N ASP A 243 -9.62 -3.19 15.75
CA ASP A 243 -8.24 -2.72 15.48
C ASP A 243 -7.76 -3.00 14.02
N LEU A 244 -8.69 -3.00 13.05
CA LEU A 244 -8.40 -3.39 11.68
C LEU A 244 -7.25 -2.58 11.04
N PHE A 245 -7.14 -1.30 11.38
CA PHE A 245 -6.08 -0.39 10.95
C PHE A 245 -5.04 -0.11 12.05
N GLY A 246 -5.09 -0.86 13.14
CA GLY A 246 -4.30 -0.67 14.35
C GLY A 246 -5.08 -0.02 15.50
N ALA A 247 -4.60 -0.23 16.72
CA ALA A 247 -5.29 0.24 17.95
C ALA A 247 -5.30 1.77 18.10
N GLN A 248 -4.39 2.47 17.44
CA GLN A 248 -4.34 3.94 17.44
C GLN A 248 -4.81 4.49 16.10
N LEU A 249 -5.70 5.48 16.17
CA LEU A 249 -6.28 6.12 14.99
C LEU A 249 -6.09 7.64 15.07
N SER A 250 -5.54 8.23 14.02
CA SER A 250 -5.56 9.68 13.84
C SER A 250 -6.96 10.14 13.39
N ALA A 251 -7.32 11.37 13.70
CA ALA A 251 -8.58 11.96 13.23
C ALA A 251 -8.68 11.90 11.69
N ASP A 252 -7.58 12.19 11.00
CA ASP A 252 -7.49 12.13 9.54
C ASP A 252 -7.73 10.72 9.00
N ALA A 253 -7.23 9.68 9.66
CA ALA A 253 -7.50 8.30 9.27
C ALA A 253 -8.99 7.97 9.39
N VAL A 254 -9.63 8.36 10.50
CA VAL A 254 -11.08 8.17 10.69
C VAL A 254 -11.89 8.91 9.61
N ASP A 255 -11.55 10.18 9.33
CA ASP A 255 -12.22 10.99 8.30
C ASP A 255 -12.11 10.40 6.88
N ARG A 256 -11.05 9.60 6.63
CA ARG A 256 -10.80 8.95 5.32
C ARG A 256 -11.41 7.57 5.21
N MET A 257 -11.83 6.95 6.31
CA MET A 257 -12.48 5.62 6.27
C MET A 257 -13.83 5.71 5.59
N GLY A 258 -14.16 4.72 4.77
CA GLY A 258 -15.52 4.51 4.33
C GLY A 258 -16.45 4.18 5.51
N GLU A 259 -17.72 4.48 5.37
CA GLU A 259 -18.76 4.16 6.36
C GLU A 259 -18.94 2.67 6.54
N VAL A 260 -18.66 1.91 5.47
CA VAL A 260 -18.63 0.44 5.46
C VAL A 260 -17.38 -0.04 4.75
N ILE A 261 -16.81 -1.14 5.26
CA ILE A 261 -15.62 -1.77 4.70
C ILE A 261 -15.96 -3.22 4.36
N ALA A 262 -15.75 -3.61 3.09
CA ALA A 262 -15.97 -4.96 2.61
C ALA A 262 -14.63 -5.62 2.26
N ILE A 263 -14.31 -6.73 2.93
CA ILE A 263 -13.05 -7.44 2.86
C ILE A 263 -13.28 -8.80 2.19
N ALA A 264 -12.79 -8.97 0.98
CA ALA A 264 -12.92 -10.22 0.23
C ALA A 264 -12.10 -11.35 0.86
N ARG A 265 -12.64 -12.56 0.85
CA ARG A 265 -12.00 -13.80 1.30
C ARG A 265 -11.61 -14.68 0.12
N GLY A 266 -10.72 -15.64 0.36
CA GLY A 266 -10.26 -16.56 -0.71
C GLY A 266 -9.74 -15.83 -1.93
N GLY A 267 -10.05 -16.29 -3.13
CA GLY A 267 -9.68 -15.71 -4.42
C GLY A 267 -10.67 -14.68 -4.97
N LEU A 268 -11.63 -14.19 -4.17
CA LEU A 268 -12.61 -13.19 -4.61
C LEU A 268 -11.98 -11.81 -4.80
N VAL A 269 -12.44 -11.11 -5.84
CA VAL A 269 -12.27 -9.65 -6.02
C VAL A 269 -13.60 -8.96 -6.28
N LEU A 270 -13.76 -7.76 -5.75
CA LEU A 270 -14.91 -6.87 -5.90
C LEU A 270 -14.49 -5.73 -6.85
N LEU A 271 -15.03 -5.65 -8.05
CA LEU A 271 -14.63 -4.72 -9.12
C LEU A 271 -15.69 -3.65 -9.40
#